data_e5c0428935ebec567b0bc465fb0d7ccc
#
_entry.id   e5c0428935ebec567b0bc465fb0d7ccc
#
_cell.length_a   1.000
_cell.length_b   1.000
_cell.length_c   1.000
_cell.angle_alpha   90.00
_cell.angle_beta   90.00
_cell.angle_gamma   90.00
#
_symmetry.space_group_name_H-M   'P 1'
#
loop_
_entity.id
_entity.type
_entity.pdbx_description
1 polymer ?
#
loop_
_entity_poly.entity_id
_entity_poly.type
_entity_poly.pdbx_seq_one_letter_code
_entity_poly.pdbx_strand_id
1 'polypeptide(L)'
;MRRSSSGQKKPAKVPDTSARAEAASALAIAALRFIAEEPERLRVFLSLTGIDPHAVRAAAREPGFLLGVLDYLAGDESLLLVFAEASEINPDDVRVARSVLAGGEEEPG
;
A
#
# COMPACT_ATOMS: atom_id res chain seq x y z
N MET A 1 21.86 16.78 -32.30
CA MET A 1 21.45 16.73 -31.65
C MET A 1 21.32 16.67 -30.78
N ARG A 2 21.25 16.64 -30.72
CA ARG A 2 20.84 16.47 -29.87
C ARG A 2 20.39 16.19 -29.11
N ARG A 3 20.16 16.09 -29.01
CA ARG A 3 19.55 15.70 -28.31
C ARG A 3 19.05 15.36 -27.70
N SER A 4 18.88 15.35 -27.84
CA SER A 4 18.24 14.77 -27.26
C SER A 4 17.98 14.36 -26.65
N SER A 5 17.93 14.35 -26.95
CA SER A 5 17.55 13.65 -26.41
C SER A 5 17.46 13.20 -25.72
N SER A 6 17.48 13.20 -25.94
CA SER A 6 17.24 12.54 -25.31
C SER A 6 17.01 12.21 -24.55
N GLY A 7 16.90 12.10 -24.54
CA GLY A 7 16.45 11.59 -23.83
C GLY A 7 16.03 11.41 -23.17
N GLN A 8 15.61 11.37 -23.13
CA GLN A 8 15.08 11.18 -22.43
C GLN A 8 14.56 10.54 -22.10
N LYS A 9 14.33 10.24 -22.38
CA LYS A 9 13.71 9.73 -22.05
C LYS A 9 13.59 8.95 -21.52
N LYS A 10 13.46 8.55 -21.31
CA LYS A 10 13.24 7.95 -20.70
C LYS A 10 13.07 7.17 -20.29
N PRO A 11 12.98 6.63 -20.18
CA PRO A 11 12.93 5.80 -19.70
C PRO A 11 12.05 5.26 -19.08
N ALA A 12 11.77 5.00 -19.03
CA ALA A 12 10.62 4.84 -18.74
C ALA A 12 10.25 3.62 -18.11
N LYS A 13 10.69 2.57 -18.14
CA LYS A 13 10.28 1.46 -17.56
C LYS A 13 10.68 1.26 -16.22
N VAL A 14 11.83 1.40 -15.87
CA VAL A 14 12.31 1.26 -14.53
C VAL A 14 11.53 2.12 -13.60
N PRO A 15 11.25 3.34 -13.96
CA PRO A 15 10.44 4.18 -13.09
C PRO A 15 9.08 3.59 -12.84
N ASP A 16 8.54 2.82 -13.77
CA ASP A 16 7.26 2.28 -13.58
C ASP A 16 7.23 1.34 -12.38
N THR A 17 8.21 0.52 -12.18
CA THR A 17 8.24 -0.37 -11.06
C THR A 17 8.33 0.40 -9.76
N SER A 18 9.18 1.43 -9.72
CA SER A 18 9.30 2.23 -8.54
C SER A 18 8.00 2.98 -8.26
N ALA A 19 7.39 3.52 -9.29
CA ALA A 19 6.15 4.27 -9.12
C ALA A 19 5.05 3.37 -8.59
N ARG A 20 5.01 2.12 -9.04
CA ARG A 20 4.00 1.20 -8.58
C ARG A 20 4.22 0.85 -7.11
N ALA A 21 5.47 0.67 -6.72
CA ALA A 21 5.78 0.38 -5.32
C ALA A 21 5.43 1.56 -4.44
N GLU A 22 5.70 2.77 -4.91
CA GLU A 22 5.39 3.94 -4.14
C GLU A 22 3.88 4.14 -4.03
N ALA A 23 3.17 3.88 -5.11
CA ALA A 23 1.72 4.00 -5.08
C ALA A 23 1.12 2.97 -4.13
N ALA A 24 1.67 1.75 -4.13
CA ALA A 24 1.17 0.72 -3.25
C ALA A 24 1.43 1.08 -1.79
N SER A 25 2.61 1.64 -1.49
CA SER A 25 2.92 2.06 -0.13
C SER A 25 2.03 3.21 0.30
N ALA A 26 1.80 4.16 -0.60
CA ALA A 26 0.94 5.30 -0.28
C ALA A 26 -0.48 4.83 0.02
N LEU A 27 -0.96 3.85 -0.75
CA LEU A 27 -2.30 3.33 -0.51
C LEU A 27 -2.34 2.61 0.84
N ALA A 28 -1.30 1.85 1.18
CA ALA A 28 -1.26 1.15 2.44
C ALA A 28 -1.22 2.14 3.62
N ILE A 29 -0.51 3.26 3.45
CA ILE A 29 -0.47 4.27 4.50
C ILE A 29 -1.84 4.94 4.63
N ALA A 30 -2.52 5.17 3.52
CA ALA A 30 -3.87 5.72 3.59
C ALA A 30 -4.80 4.74 4.31
N ALA A 31 -4.62 3.44 4.06
CA ALA A 31 -5.41 2.43 4.74
C ALA A 31 -5.12 2.42 6.23
N LEU A 32 -3.85 2.59 6.61
CA LEU A 32 -3.49 2.64 8.02
C LEU A 32 -4.13 3.85 8.70
N ARG A 33 -4.15 4.99 8.03
CA ARG A 33 -4.79 6.16 8.60
C ARG A 33 -6.28 5.93 8.76
N PHE A 34 -6.89 5.27 7.78
CA PHE A 34 -8.32 4.96 7.85
C PHE A 34 -8.59 4.05 9.05
N ILE A 35 -7.74 3.04 9.28
CA ILE A 35 -7.90 2.16 10.41
C ILE A 35 -7.76 2.96 11.70
N ALA A 36 -6.81 3.88 11.73
CA ALA A 36 -6.53 4.63 12.94
C ALA A 36 -7.59 5.68 13.27
N GLU A 37 -8.47 6.00 12.32
CA GLU A 37 -9.51 6.98 12.58
C GLU A 37 -10.50 6.44 13.61
N GLU A 38 -10.62 5.13 13.77
CA GLU A 38 -11.51 4.55 14.75
C GLU A 38 -10.67 3.86 15.80
N PRO A 39 -10.65 4.35 17.01
CA PRO A 39 -9.79 3.75 18.05
C PRO A 39 -10.02 2.27 18.24
N GLU A 40 -11.28 1.84 18.14
CA GLU A 40 -11.57 0.45 18.32
C GLU A 40 -11.01 -0.37 17.19
N ARG A 41 -11.11 0.12 15.97
CA ARG A 41 -10.61 -0.56 14.80
C ARG A 41 -9.09 -0.68 14.91
N LEU A 42 -8.43 0.40 15.33
CA LEU A 42 -7.00 0.39 15.48
C LEU A 42 -6.57 -0.59 16.54
N ARG A 43 -7.31 -0.66 17.63
CA ARG A 43 -6.97 -1.56 18.70
C ARG A 43 -7.01 -3.00 18.24
N VAL A 44 -8.04 -3.36 17.47
CA VAL A 44 -8.16 -4.72 16.96
C VAL A 44 -6.99 -5.01 16.01
N PHE A 45 -6.67 -4.07 15.14
CA PHE A 45 -5.58 -4.26 14.20
C PHE A 45 -4.25 -4.47 14.94
N LEU A 46 -3.99 -3.65 15.94
CA LEU A 46 -2.74 -3.77 16.69
C LEU A 46 -2.68 -5.09 17.47
N SER A 47 -3.83 -5.54 17.97
CA SER A 47 -3.87 -6.81 18.65
C SER A 47 -3.54 -7.96 17.72
N LEU A 48 -4.03 -7.89 16.50
CA LEU A 48 -3.80 -8.96 15.55
C LEU A 48 -2.36 -8.97 15.05
N THR A 49 -1.74 -7.81 14.93
CA THR A 49 -0.38 -7.75 14.40
C THR A 49 0.67 -7.83 15.50
N GLY A 50 0.28 -7.61 16.74
CA GLY A 50 1.23 -7.61 17.84
C GLY A 50 2.12 -6.39 17.87
N ILE A 51 1.81 -5.36 17.09
CA ILE A 51 2.64 -4.17 17.04
C ILE A 51 2.31 -3.25 18.19
N ASP A 52 3.35 -2.74 18.86
CA ASP A 52 3.17 -1.79 19.91
C ASP A 52 2.69 -0.48 19.32
N PRO A 53 1.69 0.19 19.91
CA PRO A 53 1.20 1.45 19.38
C PRO A 53 2.29 2.48 19.17
N HIS A 54 3.32 2.48 20.03
CA HIS A 54 4.39 3.45 19.89
C HIS A 54 5.31 3.12 18.72
N ALA A 55 5.24 1.90 18.19
CA ALA A 55 6.08 1.50 17.09
C ALA A 55 5.42 1.64 15.73
N VAL A 56 4.16 2.06 15.70
CA VAL A 56 3.44 2.10 14.43
C VAL A 56 4.09 3.02 13.42
N ARG A 57 4.57 4.18 13.87
CA ARG A 57 5.15 5.13 12.94
C ARG A 57 6.40 4.56 12.29
N ALA A 58 7.24 3.89 13.05
CA ALA A 58 8.44 3.28 12.50
C ALA A 58 8.06 2.09 11.63
N ALA A 59 7.06 1.31 12.07
CA ALA A 59 6.63 0.15 11.31
C ALA A 59 6.06 0.55 9.96
N ALA A 60 5.47 1.73 9.87
CA ALA A 60 4.86 2.19 8.63
C ALA A 60 5.88 2.39 7.52
N ARG A 61 7.17 2.32 7.83
CA ARG A 61 8.19 2.42 6.80
C ARG A 61 8.57 1.05 6.28
N GLU A 62 8.08 -0.02 6.90
CA GLU A 62 8.45 -1.35 6.52
C GLU A 62 7.46 -1.94 5.55
N PRO A 63 7.88 -2.41 4.39
CA PRO A 63 6.95 -2.97 3.42
C PRO A 63 6.17 -4.15 3.98
N GLY A 64 6.79 -4.94 4.87
CA GLY A 64 6.10 -6.06 5.47
C GLY A 64 4.93 -5.64 6.33
N PHE A 65 5.11 -4.54 7.07
CA PHE A 65 4.02 -4.04 7.90
C PHE A 65 2.92 -3.47 7.00
N LEU A 66 3.29 -2.75 5.95
CA LEU A 66 2.31 -2.17 5.05
C LEU A 66 1.54 -3.26 4.31
N LEU A 67 2.22 -4.36 3.97
CA LEU A 67 1.54 -5.49 3.38
C LEU A 67 0.52 -6.05 4.38
N GLY A 68 0.88 -6.13 5.65
CA GLY A 68 -0.03 -6.58 6.69
C GLY A 68 -1.25 -5.70 6.82
N VAL A 69 -1.08 -4.39 6.63
CA VAL A 69 -2.20 -3.45 6.67
C VAL A 69 -3.18 -3.79 5.56
N LEU A 70 -2.66 -4.02 4.35
CA LEU A 70 -3.52 -4.34 3.22
C LEU A 70 -4.13 -5.73 3.35
N ASP A 71 -3.41 -6.68 3.95
CA ASP A 71 -3.94 -8.00 4.19
C ASP A 71 -5.12 -7.92 5.15
N TYR A 72 -4.99 -7.12 6.19
CA TYR A 72 -6.06 -6.96 7.17
C TYR A 72 -7.30 -6.42 6.48
N LEU A 73 -7.11 -5.41 5.63
CA LEU A 73 -8.23 -4.79 4.95
C LEU A 73 -8.83 -5.77 3.96
N ALA A 74 -8.01 -6.48 3.20
CA ALA A 74 -8.52 -7.41 2.19
C ALA A 74 -9.23 -8.59 2.81
N GLY A 75 -8.92 -8.89 4.06
CA GLY A 75 -9.58 -10.00 4.77
C GLY A 75 -10.93 -9.65 5.35
N ASP A 76 -11.32 -8.38 5.30
CA ASP A 76 -12.60 -7.97 5.85
C ASP A 76 -13.31 -7.20 4.76
N GLU A 77 -14.16 -7.87 4.01
CA GLU A 77 -14.77 -7.26 2.84
C GLU A 77 -15.58 -6.02 3.15
N SER A 78 -16.30 -6.02 4.24
CA SER A 78 -17.07 -4.84 4.62
C SER A 78 -16.17 -3.65 4.84
N LEU A 79 -15.07 -3.87 5.57
CA LEU A 79 -14.15 -2.81 5.87
C LEU A 79 -13.46 -2.34 4.60
N LEU A 80 -13.10 -3.28 3.72
CA LEU A 80 -12.47 -2.95 2.46
C LEU A 80 -13.37 -2.03 1.63
N LEU A 81 -14.65 -2.35 1.56
CA LEU A 81 -15.57 -1.55 0.77
C LEU A 81 -15.75 -0.15 1.36
N VAL A 82 -15.79 -0.05 2.69
CA VAL A 82 -15.90 1.26 3.33
C VAL A 82 -14.66 2.09 3.03
N PHE A 83 -13.50 1.47 3.12
CA PHE A 83 -12.26 2.19 2.84
C PHE A 83 -12.21 2.64 1.38
N ALA A 84 -12.58 1.74 0.47
CA ALA A 84 -12.52 2.06 -0.96
C ALA A 84 -13.45 3.22 -1.29
N GLU A 85 -14.64 3.22 -0.70
CA GLU A 85 -15.57 4.28 -0.95
C GLU A 85 -15.09 5.58 -0.35
N ALA A 86 -14.59 5.56 0.87
CA ALA A 86 -14.10 6.77 1.52
C ALA A 86 -12.90 7.36 0.79
N SER A 87 -12.10 6.50 0.17
CA SER A 87 -10.90 6.96 -0.51
C SER A 87 -11.13 7.15 -2.00
N GLU A 88 -12.34 6.85 -2.47
CA GLU A 88 -12.68 7.00 -3.89
C GLU A 88 -11.76 6.17 -4.76
N ILE A 89 -11.53 4.93 -4.38
CA ILE A 89 -10.74 4.02 -5.18
C ILE A 89 -11.52 2.75 -5.40
N ASN A 90 -11.05 1.93 -6.31
CA ASN A 90 -11.68 0.67 -6.59
C ASN A 90 -11.14 -0.35 -5.59
N PRO A 91 -11.98 -1.21 -5.01
CA PRO A 91 -11.47 -2.22 -4.08
C PRO A 91 -10.35 -3.07 -4.66
N ASP A 92 -10.36 -3.27 -5.99
CA ASP A 92 -9.30 -4.03 -6.61
C ASP A 92 -7.96 -3.35 -6.49
N ASP A 93 -7.93 -2.03 -6.34
CA ASP A 93 -6.67 -1.32 -6.18
C ASP A 93 -5.95 -1.78 -4.93
N VAL A 94 -6.70 -2.17 -3.90
CA VAL A 94 -6.11 -2.68 -2.68
C VAL A 94 -5.45 -4.02 -2.96
N ARG A 95 -6.08 -4.87 -3.77
CA ARG A 95 -5.52 -6.16 -4.09
C ARG A 95 -4.26 -6.03 -4.94
N VAL A 96 -4.28 -5.07 -5.86
CA VAL A 96 -3.10 -4.81 -6.67
C VAL A 96 -1.96 -4.30 -5.80
N ALA A 97 -2.24 -3.36 -4.91
CA ALA A 97 -1.21 -2.83 -4.03
C ALA A 97 -0.63 -3.93 -3.15
N ARG A 98 -1.49 -4.82 -2.68
CA ARG A 98 -1.04 -5.90 -1.86
C ARG A 98 -0.09 -6.81 -2.64
N SER A 99 -0.42 -7.10 -3.90
CA SER A 99 0.44 -7.90 -4.74
C SER A 99 1.79 -7.22 -4.96
N VAL A 100 1.76 -5.93 -5.20
CA VAL A 100 2.98 -5.18 -5.43
C VAL A 100 3.88 -5.23 -4.20
N LEU A 101 3.31 -5.02 -3.01
CA LEU A 101 4.10 -5.03 -1.80
C LEU A 101 4.61 -6.43 -1.47
N ALA A 102 3.91 -7.44 -1.93
CA ALA A 102 4.35 -8.81 -1.73
C ALA A 102 5.40 -9.19 -2.77
N GLY A 103 5.71 -8.31 -3.70
CA GLY A 103 6.67 -8.61 -4.72
C GLY A 103 6.15 -9.47 -5.83
N GLY A 104 4.83 -9.67 -5.85
CA GLY A 104 4.26 -10.59 -6.79
C GLY A 104 4.33 -10.21 -8.20
N GLU A 105 4.38 -8.87 -8.47
CA GLU A 105 4.31 -8.53 -9.73
C GLU A 105 5.57 -8.65 -10.39
N GLU A 106 6.62 -8.86 -9.75
CA GLU A 106 7.71 -8.95 -10.44
C GLU A 106 7.98 -10.24 -10.95
N GLU A 107 7.27 -11.15 -10.71
CA GLU A 107 7.51 -12.34 -11.16
C GLU A 107 7.30 -12.54 -12.45
N PRO A 108 6.83 -12.09 -13.09
CA PRO A 108 6.49 -12.31 -14.30
C PRO A 108 7.49 -12.75 -14.91
N GLY A 109 7.93 -12.72 -14.82
CA GLY A 109 8.86 -13.20 -15.48
C GLY A 109 8.70 -14.07 -16.05
#